data_3b2cca5a82af2165398d1c6952f503de
#
_entry.id   3b2cca5a82af2165398d1c6952f503de
#
_cell.length_a   1.000
_cell.length_b   1.000
_cell.length_c   1.000
_cell.angle_alpha   90.00
_cell.angle_beta   90.00
_cell.angle_gamma   90.00
#
_symmetry.space_group_name_H-M   'P 1'
#
loop_
_entity.id
_entity.type
_entity.pdbx_description
1 polymer ?
#
loop_
_entity_poly.entity_id
_entity_poly.type
_entity_poly.pdbx_seq_one_letter_code
_entity_poly.pdbx_strand_id
1 'polypeptide(L)'
;MRILSMKYCFLFVYFLYFCKKFYALSTKKIYFASDQHLGAPTPEISFPREQKFVQWLDEVKKDAEAIFLLGDLFDFWFEYKTVVPKGFVRVLGKLAEIKDAGIPIYFFVGNHDLWMGDYFEKELNIPVYHDNKEFTFNGKTFLIGHGDGKGPGDMGYKRMKKVFTNPFSKWLFRWLHPDIGVRLAQYLSVKNKLISGSEDVKFLGEDNEWLVQYCKRKLETKHYDFFVFGHRHLPMEITLNEQSKYINLGDWIGYFTYGEFDGEKFDLKKYE
;
A
#
# COMPACT_ATOMS: atom_id res chain seq x y z
N MET A 1 28.28 57.86 -0.66
CA MET A 1 27.52 56.97 0.27
C MET A 1 26.22 56.34 -0.29
N ARG A 2 25.72 56.68 -1.47
CA ARG A 2 24.48 56.09 -2.05
C ARG A 2 24.66 54.79 -2.89
N ILE A 3 25.86 54.50 -3.37
CA ILE A 3 26.10 53.33 -4.27
C ILE A 3 26.29 52.00 -3.51
N LEU A 4 26.74 52.02 -2.26
CA LEU A 4 26.91 50.83 -1.42
C LEU A 4 25.53 50.26 -0.97
N SER A 5 24.54 51.10 -0.73
CA SER A 5 23.20 50.69 -0.29
C SER A 5 22.44 49.89 -1.35
N MET A 6 22.61 50.21 -2.63
CA MET A 6 21.94 49.52 -3.73
C MET A 6 22.44 48.11 -3.98
N LYS A 7 23.76 47.86 -3.81
CA LYS A 7 24.34 46.51 -3.99
C LYS A 7 23.87 45.52 -2.92
N TYR A 8 23.74 45.97 -1.68
CA TYR A 8 23.23 45.12 -0.59
C TYR A 8 21.73 44.82 -0.73
N CYS A 9 20.94 45.75 -1.25
CA CYS A 9 19.54 45.53 -1.53
C CYS A 9 19.33 44.47 -2.64
N PHE A 10 20.14 44.51 -3.71
CA PHE A 10 20.11 43.50 -4.79
C PHE A 10 20.58 42.13 -4.31
N LEU A 11 21.62 42.03 -3.49
CA LEU A 11 22.06 40.76 -2.90
C LEU A 11 21.00 40.18 -1.96
N PHE A 12 20.33 41.01 -1.18
CA PHE A 12 19.28 40.56 -0.26
C PHE A 12 18.04 40.10 -1.00
N VAL A 13 17.60 40.78 -2.08
CA VAL A 13 16.51 40.36 -2.94
C VAL A 13 16.88 39.07 -3.70
N TYR A 14 18.11 38.92 -4.16
CA TYR A 14 18.61 37.70 -4.80
C TYR A 14 18.69 36.55 -3.80
N PHE A 15 19.10 36.78 -2.57
CA PHE A 15 19.16 35.82 -1.49
C PHE A 15 17.73 35.39 -1.08
N LEU A 16 16.80 36.32 -0.98
CA LEU A 16 15.37 36.01 -0.72
C LEU A 16 14.72 35.26 -1.90
N TYR A 17 15.09 35.61 -3.13
CA TYR A 17 14.62 34.88 -4.33
C TYR A 17 15.23 33.47 -4.39
N PHE A 18 16.51 33.31 -4.05
CA PHE A 18 17.19 32.02 -3.93
C PHE A 18 16.62 31.20 -2.75
N CYS A 19 16.40 31.81 -1.60
CA CYS A 19 15.72 31.16 -0.47
C CYS A 19 14.25 30.78 -0.83
N LYS A 20 13.48 31.64 -1.49
CA LYS A 20 12.17 31.28 -2.00
C LYS A 20 12.21 30.17 -3.04
N LYS A 21 13.23 30.14 -3.90
CA LYS A 21 13.42 29.07 -4.88
C LYS A 21 13.91 27.76 -4.22
N PHE A 22 14.63 27.83 -3.09
CA PHE A 22 14.97 26.69 -2.26
C PHE A 22 13.81 26.25 -1.36
N TYR A 23 12.92 27.14 -0.90
CA TYR A 23 11.70 26.81 -0.19
C TYR A 23 10.54 26.38 -1.10
N ALA A 24 10.65 26.61 -2.40
CA ALA A 24 9.80 26.00 -3.43
C ALA A 24 10.45 24.70 -3.96
N LEU A 25 11.27 24.03 -3.18
CA LEU A 25 11.47 22.59 -3.31
C LEU A 25 10.11 21.97 -2.99
N SER A 26 9.40 21.58 -4.03
CA SER A 26 8.24 20.70 -3.94
C SER A 26 8.58 19.67 -2.87
N THR A 27 7.95 19.75 -1.71
CA THR A 27 8.08 18.74 -0.67
C THR A 27 7.51 17.49 -1.30
N LYS A 28 8.41 16.63 -1.78
CA LYS A 28 8.00 15.35 -2.34
C LYS A 28 7.30 14.58 -1.23
N LYS A 29 6.25 13.90 -1.58
CA LYS A 29 5.38 13.19 -0.67
C LYS A 29 5.54 11.69 -0.83
N ILE A 30 5.24 10.96 0.21
CA ILE A 30 5.17 9.51 0.17
C ILE A 30 3.69 9.11 0.23
N TYR A 31 3.29 8.28 -0.72
CA TYR A 31 1.91 7.85 -0.88
C TYR A 31 1.74 6.38 -0.55
N PHE A 32 0.59 6.06 0.06
CA PHE A 32 0.29 4.70 0.53
C PHE A 32 -1.12 4.34 0.08
N ALA A 33 -1.28 3.16 -0.52
CA ALA A 33 -2.59 2.62 -0.87
C ALA A 33 -2.64 1.12 -0.59
N SER A 34 -3.83 0.57 -0.33
CA SER A 34 -4.05 -0.83 -0.01
C SER A 34 -5.45 -1.29 -0.44
N ASP A 35 -5.65 -2.59 -0.56
CA ASP A 35 -6.97 -3.23 -0.67
C ASP A 35 -7.79 -2.74 -1.88
N GLN A 36 -7.16 -2.74 -3.06
CA GLN A 36 -7.83 -2.41 -4.32
C GLN A 36 -8.73 -3.55 -4.80
N HIS A 37 -8.37 -4.82 -4.52
CA HIS A 37 -9.09 -6.03 -4.93
C HIS A 37 -9.54 -6.00 -6.39
N LEU A 38 -8.61 -5.68 -7.27
CA LEU A 38 -8.90 -5.65 -8.70
C LEU A 38 -9.28 -7.05 -9.19
N GLY A 39 -10.37 -7.12 -9.95
CA GLY A 39 -10.96 -8.37 -10.40
C GLY A 39 -12.21 -8.82 -9.62
N ALA A 40 -12.43 -8.32 -8.40
CA ALA A 40 -13.60 -8.66 -7.58
C ALA A 40 -14.71 -7.60 -7.65
N PRO A 41 -15.99 -8.00 -7.49
CA PRO A 41 -16.52 -9.36 -7.51
C PRO A 41 -16.52 -9.98 -8.90
N THR A 42 -16.47 -9.17 -9.97
CA THR A 42 -16.25 -9.56 -11.36
C THR A 42 -15.33 -8.56 -12.05
N PRO A 43 -14.66 -8.93 -13.16
CA PRO A 43 -13.82 -7.99 -13.92
C PRO A 43 -14.58 -6.73 -14.36
N GLU A 44 -15.84 -6.87 -14.77
CA GLU A 44 -16.66 -5.76 -15.27
C GLU A 44 -16.96 -4.74 -14.16
N ILE A 45 -17.31 -5.22 -12.96
CA ILE A 45 -17.59 -4.36 -11.79
C ILE A 45 -16.28 -3.73 -11.26
N SER A 46 -15.19 -4.46 -11.34
CA SER A 46 -13.88 -4.00 -10.89
C SER A 46 -13.23 -2.98 -11.82
N PHE A 47 -13.56 -3.00 -13.11
CA PHE A 47 -12.91 -2.17 -14.11
C PHE A 47 -12.98 -0.66 -13.84
N PRO A 48 -14.13 -0.06 -13.47
CA PRO A 48 -14.16 1.35 -13.07
C PRO A 48 -13.25 1.67 -11.88
N ARG A 49 -13.09 0.73 -10.95
CA ARG A 49 -12.18 0.86 -9.81
C ARG A 49 -10.71 0.87 -10.25
N GLU A 50 -10.33 -0.02 -11.18
CA GLU A 50 -9.00 0.00 -11.79
C GLU A 50 -8.74 1.36 -12.46
N GLN A 51 -9.70 1.87 -13.24
CA GLN A 51 -9.56 3.17 -13.89
C GLN A 51 -9.39 4.31 -12.87
N LYS A 52 -10.19 4.33 -11.81
CA LYS A 52 -10.09 5.32 -10.74
C LYS A 52 -8.74 5.26 -10.02
N PHE A 53 -8.25 4.05 -9.73
CA PHE A 53 -6.94 3.86 -9.13
C PHE A 53 -5.80 4.33 -10.03
N VAL A 54 -5.88 4.07 -11.33
CA VAL A 54 -4.92 4.56 -12.32
C VAL A 54 -4.93 6.09 -12.41
N GLN A 55 -6.10 6.73 -12.32
CA GLN A 55 -6.20 8.19 -12.27
C GLN A 55 -5.52 8.76 -11.02
N TRP A 56 -5.74 8.15 -9.86
CA TRP A 56 -5.04 8.51 -8.64
C TRP A 56 -3.52 8.38 -8.78
N LEU A 57 -3.03 7.29 -9.36
CA LEU A 57 -1.59 7.10 -9.64
C LEU A 57 -1.05 8.21 -10.56
N ASP A 58 -1.84 8.68 -11.55
CA ASP A 58 -1.48 9.80 -12.43
C ASP A 58 -1.37 11.13 -11.69
N GLU A 59 -2.15 11.31 -10.64
CA GLU A 59 -2.11 12.52 -9.83
C GLU A 59 -0.92 12.50 -8.88
N VAL A 60 -0.77 11.43 -8.11
CA VAL A 60 0.27 11.36 -7.08
C VAL A 60 1.69 11.27 -7.66
N LYS A 61 1.87 10.69 -8.86
CA LYS A 61 3.20 10.66 -9.50
C LYS A 61 3.83 12.02 -9.73
N LYS A 62 3.03 13.11 -9.72
CA LYS A 62 3.51 14.47 -10.00
C LYS A 62 4.43 15.01 -8.90
N ASP A 63 4.22 14.58 -7.65
CA ASP A 63 4.99 15.00 -6.49
C ASP A 63 5.43 13.83 -5.58
N ALA A 64 5.25 12.59 -6.04
CA ALA A 64 5.67 11.43 -5.28
C ALA A 64 7.20 11.34 -5.14
N GLU A 65 7.67 11.15 -3.92
CA GLU A 65 9.01 10.65 -3.60
C GLU A 65 9.04 9.12 -3.69
N ALA A 66 7.98 8.48 -3.19
CA ALA A 66 7.78 7.05 -3.25
C ALA A 66 6.29 6.69 -3.16
N ILE A 67 5.92 5.52 -3.68
CA ILE A 67 4.57 4.97 -3.59
C ILE A 67 4.64 3.59 -2.95
N PHE A 68 3.81 3.36 -1.94
CA PHE A 68 3.68 2.10 -1.22
C PHE A 68 2.32 1.46 -1.52
N LEU A 69 2.34 0.24 -2.05
CA LEU A 69 1.16 -0.60 -2.26
C LEU A 69 1.18 -1.71 -1.21
N LEU A 70 0.24 -1.64 -0.25
CA LEU A 70 0.30 -2.46 0.95
C LEU A 70 -0.55 -3.73 0.87
N GLY A 71 -0.57 -4.37 -0.30
CA GLY A 71 -1.20 -5.67 -0.52
C GLY A 71 -2.65 -5.61 -0.96
N ASP A 72 -3.16 -6.75 -1.36
CA ASP A 72 -4.50 -6.93 -1.90
C ASP A 72 -4.81 -5.99 -3.08
N LEU A 73 -3.78 -5.75 -3.92
CA LEU A 73 -3.97 -5.03 -5.18
C LEU A 73 -4.89 -5.82 -6.11
N PHE A 74 -4.68 -7.12 -6.18
CA PHE A 74 -5.53 -8.05 -6.92
C PHE A 74 -6.34 -8.90 -5.95
N ASP A 75 -7.58 -9.20 -6.32
CA ASP A 75 -8.41 -10.14 -5.54
C ASP A 75 -7.89 -11.58 -5.61
N PHE A 76 -7.14 -11.88 -6.66
CA PHE A 76 -6.39 -13.11 -6.82
C PHE A 76 -5.24 -12.90 -7.79
N TRP A 77 -4.03 -13.36 -7.40
CA TRP A 77 -2.85 -13.37 -8.26
C TRP A 77 -2.11 -14.69 -8.12
N PHE A 78 -1.73 -15.30 -9.25
CA PHE A 78 -0.89 -16.49 -9.31
C PHE A 78 0.00 -16.46 -10.54
N GLU A 79 1.28 -16.72 -10.37
CA GLU A 79 2.25 -16.74 -11.45
C GLU A 79 2.54 -18.18 -11.88
N TYR A 80 2.09 -18.53 -13.07
CA TYR A 80 2.57 -19.71 -13.78
C TYR A 80 3.97 -19.44 -14.32
N LYS A 81 4.61 -20.47 -14.89
CA LYS A 81 5.97 -20.30 -15.41
C LYS A 81 6.09 -19.26 -16.53
N THR A 82 5.06 -19.16 -17.38
CA THR A 82 5.07 -18.32 -18.59
C THR A 82 3.81 -17.46 -18.74
N VAL A 83 2.88 -17.52 -17.80
CA VAL A 83 1.62 -16.76 -17.87
C VAL A 83 1.23 -16.22 -16.52
N VAL A 84 0.61 -15.06 -16.53
CA VAL A 84 -0.05 -14.44 -15.38
C VAL A 84 -1.53 -14.26 -15.67
N PRO A 85 -2.39 -13.98 -14.67
CA PRO A 85 -3.79 -13.68 -14.90
C PRO A 85 -3.95 -12.53 -15.91
N LYS A 86 -4.80 -12.72 -16.90
CA LYS A 86 -5.13 -11.68 -17.88
C LYS A 86 -5.97 -10.58 -17.26
N GLY A 87 -5.88 -9.40 -17.82
CA GLY A 87 -6.51 -8.18 -17.30
C GLY A 87 -5.47 -7.27 -16.66
N PHE A 88 -5.91 -6.27 -15.92
CA PHE A 88 -5.06 -5.37 -15.15
C PHE A 88 -4.02 -4.60 -15.97
N VAL A 89 -4.18 -4.56 -17.30
CA VAL A 89 -3.20 -3.95 -18.23
C VAL A 89 -2.98 -2.47 -17.91
N ARG A 90 -4.02 -1.77 -17.45
CA ARG A 90 -3.93 -0.35 -17.15
C ARG A 90 -3.10 -0.09 -15.91
N VAL A 91 -3.40 -0.80 -14.82
CA VAL A 91 -2.64 -0.64 -13.57
C VAL A 91 -1.20 -1.11 -13.74
N LEU A 92 -0.96 -2.26 -14.38
CA LEU A 92 0.39 -2.76 -14.62
C LEU A 92 1.18 -1.80 -15.51
N GLY A 93 0.58 -1.31 -16.61
CA GLY A 93 1.20 -0.31 -17.48
C GLY A 93 1.47 1.02 -16.78
N LYS A 94 0.58 1.45 -15.86
CA LYS A 94 0.78 2.66 -15.07
C LYS A 94 1.92 2.49 -14.05
N LEU A 95 2.02 1.34 -13.41
CA LEU A 95 3.14 1.04 -12.50
C LEU A 95 4.48 1.02 -13.24
N ALA A 96 4.51 0.41 -14.45
CA ALA A 96 5.69 0.44 -15.33
C ALA A 96 6.08 1.89 -15.69
N GLU A 97 5.14 2.69 -16.17
CA GLU A 97 5.36 4.12 -16.51
C GLU A 97 5.96 4.91 -15.32
N ILE A 98 5.42 4.74 -14.12
CA ILE A 98 5.90 5.42 -12.91
C ILE A 98 7.32 4.97 -12.55
N LYS A 99 7.60 3.68 -12.67
CA LYS A 99 8.94 3.13 -12.45
C LYS A 99 9.95 3.65 -13.47
N ASP A 100 9.56 3.69 -14.74
CA ASP A 100 10.41 4.21 -15.83
C ASP A 100 10.68 5.72 -15.65
N ALA A 101 9.75 6.45 -15.05
CA ALA A 101 9.96 7.85 -14.64
C ALA A 101 10.90 8.00 -13.41
N GLY A 102 11.41 6.90 -12.84
CA GLY A 102 12.36 6.91 -11.73
C GLY A 102 11.72 7.05 -10.34
N ILE A 103 10.40 6.93 -10.21
CA ILE A 103 9.72 7.00 -8.92
C ILE A 103 9.74 5.61 -8.27
N PRO A 104 10.27 5.46 -7.04
CA PRO A 104 10.26 4.20 -6.32
C PRO A 104 8.83 3.75 -6.01
N ILE A 105 8.53 2.48 -6.32
CA ILE A 105 7.32 1.81 -5.87
C ILE A 105 7.74 0.61 -5.03
N TYR A 106 7.05 0.39 -3.92
CA TYR A 106 7.25 -0.74 -3.02
C TYR A 106 5.94 -1.52 -2.90
N PHE A 107 6.00 -2.83 -3.11
CA PHE A 107 4.84 -3.69 -3.04
C PHE A 107 4.92 -4.64 -1.85
N PHE A 108 3.85 -4.68 -1.05
CA PHE A 108 3.67 -5.67 0.00
C PHE A 108 2.60 -6.67 -0.43
N VAL A 109 2.83 -7.92 -0.11
CA VAL A 109 1.89 -8.99 -0.42
C VAL A 109 0.79 -9.03 0.64
N GLY A 110 -0.45 -9.02 0.20
CA GLY A 110 -1.62 -9.24 1.05
C GLY A 110 -2.06 -10.71 1.08
N ASN A 111 -3.22 -10.95 1.63
CA ASN A 111 -3.74 -12.32 1.71
C ASN A 111 -4.42 -12.79 0.41
N HIS A 112 -4.86 -11.88 -0.45
CA HIS A 112 -5.45 -12.20 -1.75
C HIS A 112 -4.42 -12.36 -2.87
N ASP A 113 -3.33 -11.64 -2.81
CA ASP A 113 -2.20 -11.78 -3.75
C ASP A 113 -1.00 -12.53 -3.14
N LEU A 114 -1.28 -13.42 -2.18
CA LEU A 114 -0.31 -14.21 -1.42
C LEU A 114 0.64 -15.07 -2.30
N TRP A 115 0.21 -15.37 -3.51
CA TRP A 115 0.99 -16.14 -4.48
C TRP A 115 1.77 -15.29 -5.47
N MET A 116 1.96 -14.00 -5.15
CA MET A 116 2.89 -13.13 -5.85
C MET A 116 4.27 -13.80 -5.88
N GLY A 117 4.83 -13.92 -7.07
CA GLY A 117 6.14 -14.48 -7.32
C GLY A 117 7.15 -13.38 -7.64
N ASP A 118 7.80 -13.49 -8.78
CA ASP A 118 8.88 -12.61 -9.20
C ASP A 118 8.50 -11.67 -10.37
N TYR A 119 7.24 -11.66 -10.80
CA TYR A 119 6.77 -10.84 -11.91
C TYR A 119 6.98 -9.34 -11.66
N PHE A 120 6.61 -8.85 -10.48
CA PHE A 120 6.78 -7.44 -10.14
C PHE A 120 8.26 -7.04 -10.06
N GLU A 121 9.12 -7.94 -9.55
CA GLU A 121 10.55 -7.67 -9.47
C GLU A 121 11.23 -7.70 -10.85
N LYS A 122 10.90 -8.71 -11.67
CA LYS A 122 11.56 -8.94 -12.96
C LYS A 122 11.03 -8.06 -14.09
N GLU A 123 9.70 -7.89 -14.17
CA GLU A 123 9.07 -7.17 -15.27
C GLU A 123 8.87 -5.68 -14.98
N LEU A 124 8.65 -5.31 -13.70
CA LEU A 124 8.35 -3.95 -13.31
C LEU A 124 9.48 -3.30 -12.47
N ASN A 125 10.52 -4.05 -12.09
CA ASN A 125 11.56 -3.59 -11.17
C ASN A 125 10.99 -3.00 -9.85
N ILE A 126 9.91 -3.62 -9.34
CA ILE A 126 9.24 -3.25 -8.08
C ILE A 126 9.58 -4.30 -7.03
N PRO A 127 10.26 -3.94 -5.92
CA PRO A 127 10.55 -4.89 -4.85
C PRO A 127 9.27 -5.38 -4.16
N VAL A 128 9.22 -6.68 -3.88
CA VAL A 128 8.07 -7.37 -3.27
C VAL A 128 8.41 -7.82 -1.85
N TYR A 129 7.61 -7.41 -0.88
CA TYR A 129 7.78 -7.76 0.53
C TYR A 129 6.65 -8.66 1.02
N HIS A 130 7.00 -9.81 1.57
CA HIS A 130 6.06 -10.77 2.14
C HIS A 130 5.82 -10.58 3.64
N ASP A 131 6.60 -9.71 4.29
CA ASP A 131 6.52 -9.37 5.71
C ASP A 131 6.62 -7.87 5.92
N ASN A 132 6.24 -7.42 7.13
CA ASN A 132 6.38 -6.03 7.51
C ASN A 132 7.83 -5.57 7.40
N LYS A 133 8.04 -4.34 6.95
CA LYS A 133 9.35 -3.71 6.81
C LYS A 133 9.39 -2.37 7.53
N GLU A 134 10.58 -2.04 8.02
CA GLU A 134 10.88 -0.76 8.61
C GLU A 134 11.45 0.19 7.57
N PHE A 135 10.98 1.42 7.60
CA PHE A 135 11.50 2.52 6.78
C PHE A 135 11.72 3.75 7.64
N THR A 136 12.62 4.61 7.20
CA THR A 136 12.84 5.91 7.85
C THR A 136 12.78 7.01 6.79
N PHE A 137 11.89 7.97 6.99
CA PHE A 137 11.72 9.12 6.12
C PHE A 137 11.74 10.38 6.98
N ASN A 138 12.58 11.34 6.63
CA ASN A 138 12.76 12.60 7.36
C ASN A 138 12.93 12.43 8.88
N GLY A 139 13.67 11.37 9.28
CA GLY A 139 13.89 11.05 10.69
C GLY A 139 12.72 10.37 11.40
N LYS A 140 11.58 10.16 10.72
CA LYS A 140 10.42 9.41 11.22
C LYS A 140 10.55 7.94 10.88
N THR A 141 10.28 7.06 11.84
CA THR A 141 10.38 5.62 11.70
C THR A 141 9.00 5.01 11.46
N PHE A 142 8.88 4.26 10.38
CA PHE A 142 7.66 3.59 9.94
C PHE A 142 7.79 2.08 10.09
N LEU A 143 6.74 1.41 10.56
CA LEU A 143 6.54 -0.02 10.35
C LEU A 143 5.40 -0.20 9.34
N ILE A 144 5.72 -0.73 8.17
CA ILE A 144 4.82 -0.82 7.03
C ILE A 144 4.56 -2.28 6.68
N GLY A 145 3.31 -2.64 6.36
CA GLY A 145 2.94 -3.97 5.89
C GLY A 145 1.47 -4.07 5.52
N HIS A 146 1.02 -5.26 5.12
CA HIS A 146 -0.41 -5.46 4.85
C HIS A 146 -1.22 -5.56 6.14
N GLY A 147 -0.80 -6.39 7.09
CA GLY A 147 -1.45 -6.50 8.40
C GLY A 147 -2.07 -7.85 8.71
N ASP A 148 -2.21 -8.73 7.73
CA ASP A 148 -2.82 -10.04 7.88
C ASP A 148 -2.06 -10.97 8.85
N GLY A 149 -2.82 -11.81 9.58
CA GLY A 149 -2.27 -12.83 10.48
C GLY A 149 -1.51 -12.29 11.71
N LYS A 150 -1.68 -11.03 12.10
CA LYS A 150 -1.02 -10.44 13.29
C LYS A 150 -1.84 -10.60 14.58
N GLY A 151 -3.09 -11.05 14.47
CA GLY A 151 -3.97 -11.32 15.62
C GLY A 151 -3.51 -12.50 16.47
N PRO A 152 -3.74 -12.46 17.80
CA PRO A 152 -3.36 -13.56 18.70
C PRO A 152 -4.19 -14.83 18.49
N GLY A 153 -5.45 -14.71 18.04
CA GLY A 153 -6.41 -15.82 17.90
C GLY A 153 -6.57 -16.40 16.50
N ASP A 154 -5.83 -15.91 15.50
CA ASP A 154 -6.05 -16.25 14.09
C ASP A 154 -5.30 -17.52 13.65
N MET A 155 -5.44 -18.59 14.44
CA MET A 155 -4.74 -19.86 14.18
C MET A 155 -5.25 -20.54 12.91
N GLY A 156 -6.53 -20.38 12.59
CA GLY A 156 -7.13 -20.92 11.36
C GLY A 156 -6.50 -20.32 10.13
N TYR A 157 -6.48 -19.00 10.06
CA TYR A 157 -5.84 -18.25 8.98
C TYR A 157 -4.35 -18.56 8.88
N LYS A 158 -3.61 -18.55 10.00
CA LYS A 158 -2.17 -18.86 10.00
C LYS A 158 -1.85 -20.26 9.47
N ARG A 159 -2.70 -21.25 9.79
CA ARG A 159 -2.58 -22.61 9.24
C ARG A 159 -2.88 -22.63 7.74
N MET A 160 -3.96 -21.97 7.32
CA MET A 160 -4.32 -21.83 5.91
C MET A 160 -3.20 -21.12 5.13
N LYS A 161 -2.70 -19.98 5.63
CA LYS A 161 -1.56 -19.26 5.03
C LYS A 161 -0.35 -20.15 4.85
N LYS A 162 -0.02 -20.98 5.85
CA LYS A 162 1.08 -21.96 5.79
C LYS A 162 0.89 -23.00 4.67
N VAL A 163 -0.35 -23.48 4.48
CA VAL A 163 -0.68 -24.43 3.40
C VAL A 163 -0.54 -23.75 2.04
N PHE A 164 -1.12 -22.56 1.87
CA PHE A 164 -1.08 -21.82 0.60
C PHE A 164 0.32 -21.35 0.23
N THR A 165 1.13 -20.94 1.19
CA THR A 165 2.52 -20.52 0.93
C THR A 165 3.50 -21.66 0.76
N ASN A 166 3.09 -22.91 1.04
CA ASN A 166 3.95 -24.07 0.90
C ASN A 166 4.34 -24.27 -0.59
N PRO A 167 5.65 -24.44 -0.90
CA PRO A 167 6.11 -24.64 -2.26
C PRO A 167 5.44 -25.82 -2.99
N PHE A 168 5.13 -26.91 -2.28
CA PHE A 168 4.44 -28.06 -2.84
C PHE A 168 3.01 -27.73 -3.24
N SER A 169 2.27 -26.96 -2.41
CA SER A 169 0.91 -26.50 -2.74
C SER A 169 0.93 -25.57 -3.97
N LYS A 170 1.88 -24.65 -4.05
CA LYS A 170 2.10 -23.79 -5.23
C LYS A 170 2.45 -24.62 -6.47
N TRP A 171 3.30 -25.63 -6.32
CA TRP A 171 3.67 -26.53 -7.41
C TRP A 171 2.45 -27.34 -7.89
N LEU A 172 1.64 -27.89 -6.98
CA LEU A 172 0.44 -28.64 -7.33
C LEU A 172 -0.59 -27.74 -8.06
N PHE A 173 -0.83 -26.52 -7.55
CA PHE A 173 -1.73 -25.56 -8.20
C PHE A 173 -1.27 -25.18 -9.62
N ARG A 174 0.03 -25.11 -9.85
CA ARG A 174 0.62 -24.81 -11.17
C ARG A 174 0.26 -25.83 -12.26
N TRP A 175 -0.10 -27.06 -11.88
CA TRP A 175 -0.55 -28.08 -12.82
C TRP A 175 -2.03 -27.97 -13.19
N LEU A 176 -2.81 -27.15 -12.50
CA LEU A 176 -4.15 -26.82 -12.94
C LEU A 176 -4.07 -25.90 -14.16
N HIS A 177 -4.93 -26.21 -15.15
CA HIS A 177 -5.04 -25.30 -16.29
C HIS A 177 -5.39 -23.88 -15.81
N PRO A 178 -4.75 -22.81 -16.29
CA PRO A 178 -4.96 -21.45 -15.80
C PRO A 178 -6.44 -21.04 -15.73
N ASP A 179 -7.24 -21.39 -16.75
CA ASP A 179 -8.67 -21.08 -16.79
C ASP A 179 -9.47 -21.75 -15.67
N ILE A 180 -9.03 -22.91 -15.20
CA ILE A 180 -9.68 -23.63 -14.10
C ILE A 180 -9.16 -23.07 -12.77
N GLY A 181 -7.85 -22.96 -12.62
CA GLY A 181 -7.21 -22.51 -11.39
C GLY A 181 -7.61 -21.09 -11.01
N VAL A 182 -7.55 -20.15 -11.94
CA VAL A 182 -7.92 -18.75 -11.71
C VAL A 182 -9.40 -18.61 -11.36
N ARG A 183 -10.30 -19.27 -12.12
CA ARG A 183 -11.74 -19.22 -11.83
C ARG A 183 -12.10 -19.82 -10.48
N LEU A 184 -11.49 -20.96 -10.12
CA LEU A 184 -11.70 -21.61 -8.84
C LEU A 184 -11.26 -20.69 -7.68
N ALA A 185 -10.09 -20.10 -7.81
CA ALA A 185 -9.54 -19.23 -6.78
C ALA A 185 -10.37 -17.95 -6.62
N GLN A 186 -10.78 -17.31 -7.71
CA GLN A 186 -11.68 -16.17 -7.70
C GLN A 186 -13.03 -16.51 -7.05
N TYR A 187 -13.62 -17.67 -7.40
CA TYR A 187 -14.87 -18.13 -6.77
C TYR A 187 -14.71 -18.29 -5.25
N LEU A 188 -13.61 -18.91 -4.80
CA LEU A 188 -13.33 -19.09 -3.37
C LEU A 188 -13.07 -17.77 -2.66
N SER A 189 -12.38 -16.83 -3.30
CA SER A 189 -12.12 -15.49 -2.76
C SER A 189 -13.43 -14.72 -2.53
N VAL A 190 -14.26 -14.62 -3.56
CA VAL A 190 -15.55 -13.91 -3.48
C VAL A 190 -16.47 -14.58 -2.43
N LYS A 191 -16.52 -15.91 -2.37
CA LYS A 191 -17.32 -16.63 -1.38
C LYS A 191 -16.86 -16.35 0.06
N ASN A 192 -15.57 -16.35 0.31
CA ASN A 192 -15.03 -16.02 1.64
C ASN A 192 -15.36 -14.58 2.03
N LYS A 193 -15.25 -13.64 1.10
CA LYS A 193 -15.56 -12.23 1.33
C LYS A 193 -17.05 -11.99 1.64
N LEU A 194 -17.96 -12.76 1.05
CA LEU A 194 -19.39 -12.73 1.38
C LEU A 194 -19.68 -13.26 2.79
N ILE A 195 -18.82 -14.13 3.32
CA ILE A 195 -18.97 -14.71 4.66
C ILE A 195 -18.37 -13.81 5.75
N SER A 196 -17.18 -13.21 5.51
CA SER A 196 -16.45 -12.39 6.48
C SER A 196 -16.63 -10.88 6.32
N GLY A 197 -17.05 -10.41 5.15
CA GLY A 197 -17.03 -8.99 4.78
C GLY A 197 -17.93 -8.04 5.57
N SER A 198 -18.86 -8.53 6.40
CA SER A 198 -19.66 -7.67 7.29
C SER A 198 -18.96 -7.36 8.63
N GLU A 199 -17.99 -8.15 9.02
CA GLU A 199 -17.22 -7.93 10.27
C GLU A 199 -15.98 -7.07 10.04
N ASP A 200 -15.39 -7.13 8.85
CA ASP A 200 -14.15 -6.41 8.52
C ASP A 200 -14.32 -4.88 8.45
N VAL A 201 -15.52 -4.39 8.19
CA VAL A 201 -15.84 -2.95 8.13
C VAL A 201 -16.33 -2.37 9.45
N LYS A 202 -16.39 -3.16 10.55
CA LYS A 202 -16.87 -2.68 11.83
C LYS A 202 -15.71 -2.40 12.78
N PHE A 203 -15.64 -1.19 13.33
CA PHE A 203 -14.70 -0.87 14.39
C PHE A 203 -15.07 -1.62 15.68
N LEU A 204 -14.15 -2.44 16.16
CA LEU A 204 -14.36 -3.30 17.32
C LEU A 204 -13.98 -2.65 18.66
N GLY A 205 -13.50 -1.40 18.62
CA GLY A 205 -12.86 -0.73 19.75
C GLY A 205 -11.36 -1.03 19.83
N GLU A 206 -10.58 -0.08 20.31
CA GLU A 206 -9.10 -0.17 20.31
C GLU A 206 -8.57 -1.45 20.96
N ASP A 207 -9.21 -1.91 22.04
CA ASP A 207 -8.78 -3.09 22.80
C ASP A 207 -9.05 -4.41 22.04
N ASN A 208 -9.97 -4.40 21.08
CA ASN A 208 -10.33 -5.55 20.28
C ASN A 208 -9.76 -5.49 18.86
N GLU A 209 -9.19 -4.36 18.45
CA GLU A 209 -8.47 -4.23 17.15
C GLU A 209 -7.09 -4.89 17.26
N TRP A 210 -6.94 -6.05 16.63
CA TRP A 210 -5.71 -6.88 16.75
C TRP A 210 -4.46 -6.17 16.23
N LEU A 211 -4.61 -5.36 15.18
CA LEU A 211 -3.49 -4.58 14.65
C LEU A 211 -3.07 -3.48 15.61
N VAL A 212 -4.01 -2.84 16.31
CA VAL A 212 -3.71 -1.90 17.40
C VAL A 212 -2.94 -2.61 18.51
N GLN A 213 -3.41 -3.78 18.95
CA GLN A 213 -2.74 -4.58 19.97
C GLN A 213 -1.35 -5.05 19.52
N TYR A 214 -1.21 -5.40 18.23
CA TYR A 214 0.08 -5.72 17.64
C TYR A 214 1.05 -4.53 17.69
N CYS A 215 0.59 -3.33 17.32
CA CYS A 215 1.38 -2.11 17.38
C CYS A 215 1.81 -1.76 18.81
N LYS A 216 0.88 -1.84 19.78
CA LYS A 216 1.18 -1.61 21.19
C LYS A 216 2.31 -2.54 21.68
N ARG A 217 2.23 -3.85 21.38
CA ARG A 217 3.31 -4.80 21.71
C ARG A 217 4.64 -4.48 21.01
N LYS A 218 4.62 -3.96 19.78
CA LYS A 218 5.86 -3.55 19.10
C LYS A 218 6.51 -2.36 19.78
N LEU A 219 5.71 -1.42 20.28
CA LEU A 219 6.20 -0.25 21.01
C LEU A 219 6.87 -0.59 22.35
N GLU A 220 6.59 -1.75 22.94
CA GLU A 220 7.30 -2.23 24.15
C GLU A 220 8.79 -2.50 23.88
N THR A 221 9.16 -2.77 22.63
CA THR A 221 10.52 -3.15 22.25
C THR A 221 11.25 -2.10 21.42
N LYS A 222 10.54 -1.32 20.64
CA LYS A 222 11.10 -0.34 19.71
C LYS A 222 10.10 0.78 19.41
N HIS A 223 10.61 2.02 19.33
CA HIS A 223 9.80 3.15 18.91
C HIS A 223 9.54 3.16 17.41
N TYR A 224 8.31 3.50 17.02
CA TYR A 224 7.88 3.81 15.65
C TYR A 224 6.96 5.03 15.72
N ASP A 225 7.20 6.01 14.84
CA ASP A 225 6.31 7.17 14.71
C ASP A 225 5.00 6.76 14.04
N PHE A 226 5.07 5.90 13.02
CA PHE A 226 3.90 5.47 12.24
C PHE A 226 3.88 3.96 12.00
N PHE A 227 2.72 3.37 12.26
CA PHE A 227 2.36 2.02 11.83
C PHE A 227 1.35 2.13 10.70
N VAL A 228 1.69 1.70 9.50
CA VAL A 228 0.84 1.85 8.31
C VAL A 228 0.47 0.48 7.76
N PHE A 229 -0.83 0.17 7.79
CA PHE A 229 -1.38 -1.11 7.39
C PHE A 229 -2.64 -0.98 6.52
N GLY A 230 -2.98 -2.04 5.79
CA GLY A 230 -4.26 -2.27 5.14
C GLY A 230 -5.09 -3.33 5.86
N HIS A 231 -5.68 -4.27 5.08
CA HIS A 231 -6.34 -5.51 5.51
C HIS A 231 -7.69 -5.34 6.22
N ARG A 232 -7.88 -4.30 7.03
CA ARG A 232 -9.13 -4.10 7.78
C ARG A 232 -10.25 -3.43 6.97
N HIS A 233 -9.96 -2.99 5.75
CA HIS A 233 -10.89 -2.28 4.87
C HIS A 233 -11.59 -1.07 5.51
N LEU A 234 -11.21 -0.68 6.71
CA LEU A 234 -11.78 0.41 7.48
C LEU A 234 -10.72 1.50 7.66
N PRO A 235 -10.90 2.70 7.08
CA PRO A 235 -9.94 3.78 7.29
C PRO A 235 -9.93 4.19 8.77
N MET A 236 -8.75 4.11 9.40
CA MET A 236 -8.58 4.42 10.81
C MET A 236 -7.27 5.16 11.04
N GLU A 237 -7.30 6.15 11.92
CA GLU A 237 -6.13 6.79 12.49
C GLU A 237 -6.28 6.78 14.01
N ILE A 238 -5.40 6.04 14.71
CA ILE A 238 -5.46 5.85 16.16
C ILE A 238 -4.12 6.29 16.76
N THR A 239 -4.19 7.21 17.74
CA THR A 239 -3.02 7.63 18.51
C THR A 239 -2.71 6.57 19.55
N LEU A 240 -1.54 5.93 19.46
CA LEU A 240 -1.11 4.87 20.39
C LEU A 240 -0.46 5.44 21.65
N ASN A 241 0.26 6.56 21.48
CA ASN A 241 0.89 7.36 22.54
C ASN A 241 1.22 8.76 21.97
N GLU A 242 1.90 9.60 22.74
CA GLU A 242 2.21 10.99 22.34
C GLU A 242 3.01 11.12 21.03
N GLN A 243 3.73 10.07 20.61
CA GLN A 243 4.66 10.11 19.48
C GLN A 243 4.35 9.07 18.41
N SER A 244 3.38 8.18 18.62
CA SER A 244 3.13 7.03 17.76
C SER A 244 1.69 6.95 17.32
N LYS A 245 1.48 6.71 16.02
CA LYS A 245 0.16 6.53 15.41
C LYS A 245 0.04 5.20 14.67
N TYR A 246 -1.14 4.61 14.75
CA TYR A 246 -1.57 3.52 13.90
C TYR A 246 -2.50 4.07 12.82
N ILE A 247 -2.23 3.70 11.57
CA ILE A 247 -3.02 4.07 10.41
C ILE A 247 -3.43 2.79 9.68
N ASN A 248 -4.73 2.62 9.46
CA ASN A 248 -5.25 1.68 8.48
C ASN A 248 -5.76 2.46 7.27
N LEU A 249 -5.28 2.07 6.09
CA LEU A 249 -5.54 2.83 4.86
C LEU A 249 -6.99 2.71 4.35
N GLY A 250 -7.78 1.77 4.92
CA GLY A 250 -9.10 1.47 4.38
C GLY A 250 -9.01 0.65 3.10
N ASP A 251 -9.90 0.91 2.14
CA ASP A 251 -9.95 0.19 0.87
C ASP A 251 -10.25 1.09 -0.34
N TRP A 252 -10.14 0.50 -1.53
CA TRP A 252 -10.53 1.11 -2.81
C TRP A 252 -11.88 0.56 -3.34
N ILE A 253 -12.65 -0.17 -2.50
CA ILE A 253 -13.95 -0.74 -2.85
C ILE A 253 -15.07 0.24 -2.52
N GLY A 254 -15.05 0.78 -1.31
CA GLY A 254 -16.10 1.66 -0.79
C GLY A 254 -15.58 3.01 -0.29
N TYR A 255 -14.42 3.04 0.32
CA TYR A 255 -13.86 4.26 0.93
C TYR A 255 -13.02 5.08 -0.02
N PHE A 256 -12.24 4.47 -0.93
CA PHE A 256 -11.27 5.11 -1.82
C PHE A 256 -10.24 5.96 -1.06
N THR A 257 -9.72 5.42 0.02
CA THR A 257 -8.80 6.13 0.90
C THR A 257 -7.35 5.75 0.64
N TYR A 258 -6.45 6.69 0.93
CA TYR A 258 -5.02 6.56 0.79
C TYR A 258 -4.28 7.37 1.85
N GLY A 259 -3.04 6.99 2.16
CA GLY A 259 -2.16 7.75 3.04
C GLY A 259 -1.27 8.70 2.26
N GLU A 260 -1.00 9.87 2.84
CA GLU A 260 -0.03 10.85 2.35
C GLU A 260 0.87 11.27 3.50
N PHE A 261 2.19 11.20 3.32
CA PHE A 261 3.17 11.72 4.25
C PHE A 261 3.96 12.84 3.56
N ASP A 262 3.91 14.05 4.12
CA ASP A 262 4.53 15.26 3.55
C ASP A 262 5.95 15.54 4.05
N GLY A 263 6.49 14.62 4.86
CA GLY A 263 7.79 14.76 5.52
C GLY A 263 7.68 15.07 7.02
N GLU A 264 6.53 15.55 7.51
CA GLU A 264 6.26 15.82 8.92
C GLU A 264 4.99 15.13 9.41
N LYS A 265 3.91 15.22 8.64
CA LYS A 265 2.59 14.72 8.96
C LYS A 265 2.18 13.58 8.07
N PHE A 266 1.45 12.65 8.64
CA PHE A 266 0.74 11.62 7.91
C PHE A 266 -0.75 11.95 7.92
N ASP A 267 -1.34 12.07 6.74
CA ASP A 267 -2.76 12.33 6.55
C ASP A 267 -3.42 11.14 5.83
N LEU A 268 -4.56 10.71 6.36
CA LEU A 268 -5.43 9.74 5.67
C LEU A 268 -6.46 10.54 4.84
N LYS A 269 -6.42 10.36 3.52
CA LYS A 269 -7.22 11.14 2.56
C LYS A 269 -8.16 10.25 1.78
N LYS A 270 -9.25 10.83 1.27
CA LYS A 270 -10.18 10.18 0.35
C LYS A 270 -9.95 10.72 -1.07
N TYR A 271 -9.94 9.82 -2.03
CA TYR A 271 -9.93 10.16 -3.45
C TYR A 271 -11.36 10.24 -3.99
N GLU A 272 -11.73 11.37 -4.55
CA GLU A 272 -13.08 11.67 -5.06
C GLU A 272 -13.30 11.24 -6.51
#